data_76d412aa587b63e91cbaf15f81b2e574
#
_entry.id   76d412aa587b63e91cbaf15f81b2e574
#
_cell.length_a   1.000
_cell.length_b   1.000
_cell.length_c   1.000
_cell.angle_alpha   90.00
_cell.angle_beta   90.00
_cell.angle_gamma   90.00
#
_symmetry.space_group_name_H-M   'P 1'
#
loop_
_entity.id
_entity.type
_entity.pdbx_description
1 polymer ?
#
loop_
_entity_poly.entity_id
_entity_poly.type
_entity_poly.pdbx_seq_one_letter_code
_entity_poly.pdbx_strand_id
1 'polypeptide(L)'
;LKYNKALQDAAMIRAKEISVKFSHERPNGLGSSTVGEEVGIGVAVIGDENIAMGQGSPASVVHDWMNSPGHRIPIIRSSNLYMGVGFYKAGNGVYYWVQDFSETNVISNSKGSIIFDGNGGTINGNSTYVMFGIAGSYAWFYDAPQQYEITNIPQPIRSGYSFSGWYISSSPSDSALPLKRCPYSKNGNRVYAKWVKIS
;
A
#
# COMPACT_ATOMS: atom_id res chain seq x y z
N LEU A 1 -4.80 20.58 13.30
CA LEU A 1 -5.02 19.41 12.43
C LEU A 1 -6.10 19.72 11.41
N LYS A 2 -5.87 19.39 10.14
CA LYS A 2 -6.84 19.48 9.06
C LYS A 2 -7.31 18.09 8.66
N TYR A 3 -8.58 17.96 8.32
CA TYR A 3 -9.11 16.72 7.78
C TYR A 3 -8.49 16.37 6.42
N ASN A 4 -8.20 15.09 6.23
CA ASN A 4 -7.72 14.55 4.95
C ASN A 4 -8.46 13.25 4.61
N LYS A 5 -9.11 13.23 3.44
CA LYS A 5 -9.93 12.09 2.99
C LYS A 5 -9.14 10.80 2.80
N ALA A 6 -7.92 10.88 2.27
CA ALA A 6 -7.11 9.70 2.02
C ALA A 6 -6.60 9.08 3.33
N LEU A 7 -6.24 9.90 4.33
CA LEU A 7 -5.94 9.41 5.68
C LEU A 7 -7.17 8.79 6.35
N GLN A 8 -8.36 9.36 6.12
CA GLN A 8 -9.59 8.74 6.64
C GLN A 8 -9.85 7.38 6.01
N ASP A 9 -9.66 7.22 4.70
CA ASP A 9 -9.84 5.93 4.03
C ASP A 9 -8.86 4.89 4.58
N ALA A 10 -7.61 5.27 4.83
CA ALA A 10 -6.60 4.44 5.49
C ALA A 10 -7.05 4.05 6.91
N ALA A 11 -7.42 5.04 7.73
CA ALA A 11 -7.89 4.81 9.11
C ALA A 11 -9.14 3.91 9.18
N MET A 12 -10.04 3.98 8.20
CA MET A 12 -11.23 3.09 8.12
C MET A 12 -10.84 1.63 7.87
N ILE A 13 -9.85 1.36 7.02
CA ILE A 13 -9.30 0.02 6.81
C ILE A 13 -8.65 -0.46 8.11
N ARG A 14 -7.79 0.37 8.71
CA ARG A 14 -7.12 0.05 9.97
C ARG A 14 -8.08 -0.23 11.11
N ALA A 15 -9.17 0.53 11.23
CA ALA A 15 -10.19 0.30 12.26
C ALA A 15 -10.82 -1.10 12.16
N LYS A 16 -10.99 -1.63 10.95
CA LYS A 16 -11.41 -3.00 10.72
C LYS A 16 -10.31 -4.01 11.04
N GLU A 17 -9.06 -3.74 10.66
CA GLU A 17 -7.92 -4.63 10.93
C GLU A 17 -7.64 -4.79 12.42
N ILE A 18 -7.68 -3.71 13.22
CA ILE A 18 -7.47 -3.78 14.67
C ILE A 18 -8.60 -4.52 15.40
N SER A 19 -9.75 -4.73 14.77
CA SER A 19 -10.77 -5.62 15.31
C SER A 19 -10.42 -7.10 15.21
N VAL A 20 -9.49 -7.45 14.32
CA VAL A 20 -8.94 -8.81 14.17
C VAL A 20 -7.66 -8.98 14.99
N LYS A 21 -6.76 -7.99 14.93
CA LYS A 21 -5.51 -7.96 15.69
C LYS A 21 -5.29 -6.54 16.23
N PHE A 22 -5.53 -6.34 17.52
CA PHE A 22 -5.35 -5.03 18.17
C PHE A 22 -3.86 -4.72 18.32
N SER A 23 -3.29 -4.12 17.27
CA SER A 23 -1.86 -3.82 17.17
C SER A 23 -1.60 -2.73 16.13
N HIS A 24 -0.49 -2.00 16.26
CA HIS A 24 0.08 -1.15 15.20
C HIS A 24 0.67 -1.98 14.04
N GLU A 25 0.92 -3.27 14.25
CA GLU A 25 1.23 -4.20 13.19
C GLU A 25 -0.08 -4.71 12.56
N ARG A 26 -0.16 -4.69 11.24
CA ARG A 26 -1.31 -5.16 10.48
C ARG A 26 -1.45 -6.69 10.55
N PRO A 27 -2.64 -7.27 10.28
CA PRO A 27 -2.82 -8.72 10.24
C PRO A 27 -1.90 -9.45 9.25
N ASN A 28 -1.41 -8.76 8.22
CA ASN A 28 -0.44 -9.30 7.24
C ASN A 28 1.03 -9.24 7.72
N GLY A 29 1.30 -8.76 8.94
CA GLY A 29 2.64 -8.65 9.52
C GLY A 29 3.41 -7.37 9.17
N LEU A 30 2.82 -6.47 8.40
CA LEU A 30 3.43 -5.20 8.02
C LEU A 30 3.09 -4.08 9.02
N GLY A 31 3.85 -2.99 9.00
CA GLY A 31 3.55 -1.80 9.81
C GLY A 31 2.26 -1.09 9.36
N SER A 32 1.60 -0.38 10.30
CA SER A 32 0.32 0.30 10.06
C SER A 32 0.33 1.24 8.86
N SER A 33 1.42 1.98 8.66
CA SER A 33 1.56 2.94 7.55
C SER A 33 1.44 2.31 6.16
N THR A 34 1.67 0.99 6.02
CA THR A 34 1.52 0.29 4.73
C THR A 34 0.08 0.24 4.22
N VAL A 35 -0.92 0.52 5.07
CA VAL A 35 -2.32 0.71 4.65
C VAL A 35 -2.46 1.84 3.62
N GLY A 36 -1.53 2.80 3.64
CA GLY A 36 -1.48 3.89 2.68
C GLY A 36 -1.45 3.42 1.23
N GLU A 37 -0.79 2.30 0.93
CA GLU A 37 -0.75 1.73 -0.42
C GLU A 37 -2.14 1.32 -0.93
N GLU A 38 -3.01 0.80 -0.06
CA GLU A 38 -4.36 0.35 -0.44
C GLU A 38 -5.28 1.53 -0.80
N VAL A 39 -5.01 2.70 -0.23
CA VAL A 39 -5.77 3.93 -0.51
C VAL A 39 -5.05 4.88 -1.47
N GLY A 40 -3.92 4.44 -2.03
CA GLY A 40 -3.16 5.19 -3.04
C GLY A 40 -2.33 6.34 -2.47
N ILE A 41 -1.88 6.22 -1.22
CA ILE A 41 -0.90 7.10 -0.59
C ILE A 41 0.34 6.31 -0.19
N GLY A 42 1.53 6.89 -0.27
CA GLY A 42 2.78 6.18 0.02
C GLY A 42 2.92 5.80 1.49
N VAL A 43 3.65 4.72 1.76
CA VAL A 43 3.93 4.19 3.11
C VAL A 43 4.51 5.27 4.04
N ALA A 44 5.39 6.14 3.54
CA ALA A 44 6.06 7.17 4.33
C ALA A 44 5.18 8.38 4.68
N VAL A 45 3.93 8.41 4.27
CA VAL A 45 3.05 9.57 4.42
C VAL A 45 2.25 9.53 5.72
N ILE A 46 1.96 8.33 6.24
CA ILE A 46 1.34 8.15 7.55
C ILE A 46 2.47 8.09 8.58
N GLY A 47 2.65 9.19 9.32
CA GLY A 47 3.75 9.33 10.28
C GLY A 47 3.44 8.78 11.67
N ASP A 48 2.22 8.99 12.15
CA ASP A 48 1.76 8.54 13.47
C ASP A 48 0.39 7.87 13.35
N GLU A 49 0.11 6.91 14.25
CA GLU A 49 -1.20 6.25 14.39
C GLU A 49 -1.60 6.19 15.86
N ASN A 50 -2.85 6.56 16.18
CA ASN A 50 -3.50 6.23 17.45
C ASN A 50 -4.56 5.15 17.21
N ILE A 51 -4.60 4.14 18.08
CA ILE A 51 -5.62 3.08 18.07
C ILE A 51 -6.31 3.00 19.43
N ALA A 52 -7.61 2.67 19.43
CA ALA A 52 -8.36 2.41 20.65
C ALA A 52 -9.51 1.42 20.40
N MET A 53 -9.98 0.79 21.47
CA MET A 53 -11.14 -0.11 21.43
C MET A 53 -12.01 0.05 22.69
N GLY A 54 -13.31 -0.12 22.51
CA GLY A 54 -14.29 -0.16 23.62
C GLY A 54 -15.02 1.14 23.88
N GLN A 55 -14.48 2.30 23.50
CA GLN A 55 -15.13 3.59 23.72
C GLN A 55 -16.40 3.71 22.88
N GLY A 56 -17.53 4.00 23.52
CA GLY A 56 -18.84 4.03 22.88
C GLY A 56 -19.15 5.30 22.07
N SER A 57 -18.25 6.30 22.08
CA SER A 57 -18.47 7.57 21.38
C SER A 57 -17.16 8.23 20.94
N PRO A 58 -17.19 9.10 19.90
CA PRO A 58 -16.03 9.90 19.51
C PRO A 58 -15.51 10.79 20.66
N ALA A 59 -16.39 11.34 21.48
CA ALA A 59 -16.00 12.17 22.61
C ALA A 59 -15.21 11.38 23.66
N SER A 60 -15.64 10.15 23.99
CA SER A 60 -14.95 9.32 24.97
C SER A 60 -13.58 8.87 24.48
N VAL A 61 -13.43 8.45 23.22
CA VAL A 61 -12.14 8.04 22.70
C VAL A 61 -11.14 9.19 22.62
N VAL A 62 -11.58 10.38 22.19
CA VAL A 62 -10.71 11.57 22.18
C VAL A 62 -10.30 11.97 23.59
N HIS A 63 -11.23 11.92 24.55
CA HIS A 63 -10.92 12.18 25.97
C HIS A 63 -9.84 11.22 26.48
N ASP A 64 -9.95 9.93 26.19
CA ASP A 64 -8.97 8.91 26.64
C ASP A 64 -7.61 9.13 25.98
N TRP A 65 -7.56 9.38 24.67
CA TRP A 65 -6.32 9.70 23.98
C TRP A 65 -5.65 10.96 24.54
N MET A 66 -6.41 12.01 24.82
CA MET A 66 -5.85 13.26 25.37
C MET A 66 -5.34 13.10 26.81
N ASN A 67 -5.85 12.14 27.58
CA ASN A 67 -5.38 11.83 28.92
C ASN A 67 -4.25 10.78 28.96
N SER A 68 -3.91 10.18 27.80
CA SER A 68 -2.78 9.26 27.63
C SER A 68 -1.58 9.99 27.02
N PRO A 69 -0.43 10.13 27.71
CA PRO A 69 0.71 10.86 27.18
C PRO A 69 1.16 10.39 25.79
N GLY A 70 1.22 9.08 25.55
CA GLY A 70 1.64 8.51 24.27
C GLY A 70 0.69 8.84 23.12
N HIS A 71 -0.64 8.75 23.35
CA HIS A 71 -1.64 9.06 22.35
C HIS A 71 -1.86 10.57 22.17
N ARG A 72 -1.62 11.36 23.22
CA ARG A 72 -1.73 12.82 23.15
C ARG A 72 -0.68 13.43 22.23
N ILE A 73 0.56 12.90 22.27
CA ILE A 73 1.68 13.45 21.50
C ILE A 73 1.34 13.57 19.99
N PRO A 74 0.86 12.55 19.28
CA PRO A 74 0.47 12.70 17.87
C PRO A 74 -0.58 13.78 17.62
N ILE A 75 -1.53 13.95 18.55
CA ILE A 75 -2.63 14.91 18.41
C ILE A 75 -2.15 16.36 18.49
N ILE A 76 -1.20 16.65 19.40
CA ILE A 76 -0.71 18.01 19.67
C ILE A 76 0.59 18.34 18.97
N ARG A 77 1.25 17.38 18.33
CA ARG A 77 2.50 17.57 17.61
C ARG A 77 2.32 18.58 16.48
N SER A 78 3.12 19.65 16.49
CA SER A 78 3.01 20.76 15.53
C SER A 78 3.35 20.35 14.10
N SER A 79 4.15 19.29 13.89
CA SER A 79 4.47 18.79 12.56
C SER A 79 3.32 17.97 11.96
N ASN A 80 2.44 17.38 12.74
CA ASN A 80 1.23 16.73 12.24
C ASN A 80 0.23 17.79 11.81
N LEU A 81 0.08 17.98 10.51
CA LEU A 81 -0.81 19.01 9.93
C LEU A 81 -2.16 18.46 9.51
N TYR A 82 -2.22 17.17 9.16
CA TYR A 82 -3.41 16.49 8.63
C TYR A 82 -3.73 15.23 9.42
N MET A 83 -5.01 14.87 9.45
CA MET A 83 -5.48 13.64 10.08
C MET A 83 -6.67 13.02 9.34
N GLY A 84 -6.79 11.71 9.45
CA GLY A 84 -7.98 10.93 9.14
C GLY A 84 -8.43 10.14 10.36
N VAL A 85 -9.74 9.88 10.46
CA VAL A 85 -10.32 9.11 11.57
C VAL A 85 -11.07 7.90 11.00
N GLY A 86 -10.74 6.72 11.50
CA GLY A 86 -11.43 5.47 11.20
C GLY A 86 -12.23 4.97 12.40
N PHE A 87 -13.33 4.31 12.10
CA PHE A 87 -14.19 3.73 13.12
C PHE A 87 -14.82 2.45 12.56
N TYR A 88 -14.85 1.40 13.39
CA TYR A 88 -15.50 0.14 13.06
C TYR A 88 -16.23 -0.41 14.29
N LYS A 89 -17.48 -0.84 14.11
CA LYS A 89 -18.24 -1.57 15.11
C LYS A 89 -18.25 -3.04 14.74
N ALA A 90 -17.60 -3.88 15.53
CA ALA A 90 -17.56 -5.31 15.30
C ALA A 90 -18.90 -6.00 15.63
N GLY A 91 -19.09 -7.23 15.14
CA GLY A 91 -20.32 -7.99 15.36
C GLY A 91 -20.65 -8.29 16.83
N ASN A 92 -19.64 -8.27 17.72
CA ASN A 92 -19.81 -8.37 19.18
C ASN A 92 -20.19 -7.04 19.86
N GLY A 93 -20.42 -5.97 19.10
CA GLY A 93 -20.80 -4.65 19.58
C GLY A 93 -19.63 -3.75 20.01
N VAL A 94 -18.40 -4.24 20.01
CA VAL A 94 -17.21 -3.46 20.38
C VAL A 94 -16.85 -2.46 19.28
N TYR A 95 -16.52 -1.24 19.68
CA TYR A 95 -16.06 -0.18 18.80
C TYR A 95 -14.54 -0.15 18.73
N TYR A 96 -14.01 0.08 17.54
CA TYR A 96 -12.57 0.23 17.23
C TYR A 96 -12.34 1.57 16.55
N TRP A 97 -11.31 2.28 17.00
CA TRP A 97 -11.04 3.66 16.60
C TRP A 97 -9.59 3.80 16.16
N VAL A 98 -9.39 4.56 15.10
CA VAL A 98 -8.05 4.87 14.58
C VAL A 98 -7.96 6.34 14.24
N GLN A 99 -6.82 6.96 14.52
CA GLN A 99 -6.40 8.24 13.95
C GLN A 99 -5.07 8.03 13.23
N ASP A 100 -5.04 8.35 11.94
CA ASP A 100 -3.80 8.42 11.15
C ASP A 100 -3.42 9.88 10.92
N PHE A 101 -2.13 10.20 11.08
CA PHE A 101 -1.61 11.55 10.98
C PHE A 101 -0.58 11.68 9.87
N SER A 102 -0.47 12.91 9.31
CA SER A 102 0.54 13.25 8.32
C SER A 102 1.02 14.69 8.46
N GLU A 103 2.29 14.90 8.18
CA GLU A 103 2.90 16.23 8.08
C GLU A 103 2.56 16.93 6.78
N THR A 104 2.13 16.19 5.75
CA THR A 104 1.85 16.74 4.41
C THR A 104 0.40 16.55 4.02
N ASN A 105 -0.11 17.44 3.15
CA ASN A 105 -1.42 17.26 2.55
C ASN A 105 -1.39 16.06 1.60
N VAL A 106 -1.92 14.94 2.09
CA VAL A 106 -1.99 13.72 1.31
C VAL A 106 -3.13 13.85 0.31
N ILE A 107 -2.78 14.02 -0.93
CA ILE A 107 -3.72 13.84 -2.01
C ILE A 107 -3.63 12.35 -2.37
N SER A 108 -4.74 11.63 -2.29
CA SER A 108 -4.89 10.34 -2.94
C SER A 108 -4.60 10.58 -4.42
N ASN A 109 -3.34 10.41 -4.78
CA ASN A 109 -2.94 10.55 -6.16
C ASN A 109 -3.68 9.48 -6.95
N SER A 110 -4.24 9.89 -8.06
CA SER A 110 -4.92 9.02 -9.00
C SER A 110 -4.24 7.65 -9.05
N LYS A 111 -5.03 6.60 -8.85
CA LYS A 111 -4.56 5.23 -8.99
C LYS A 111 -3.82 5.10 -10.31
N GLY A 112 -2.57 4.70 -10.22
CA GLY A 112 -1.80 4.26 -11.36
C GLY A 112 -1.84 2.75 -11.45
N SER A 113 -1.50 2.19 -12.60
CA SER A 113 -1.37 0.74 -12.76
C SER A 113 -0.14 0.37 -13.58
N ILE A 114 0.30 -0.86 -13.39
CA ILE A 114 1.24 -1.57 -14.24
C ILE A 114 0.54 -2.82 -14.73
N ILE A 115 0.55 -3.05 -16.03
CA ILE A 115 -0.01 -4.22 -16.66
C ILE A 115 1.16 -5.16 -17.00
N PHE A 116 1.23 -6.28 -16.32
CA PHE A 116 2.18 -7.34 -16.58
C PHE A 116 1.59 -8.27 -17.65
N ASP A 117 2.25 -8.35 -18.79
CA ASP A 117 1.84 -9.19 -19.92
C ASP A 117 2.73 -10.44 -19.97
N GLY A 118 2.12 -11.60 -19.90
CA GLY A 118 2.83 -12.88 -19.94
C GLY A 118 3.52 -13.18 -21.27
N ASN A 119 3.26 -12.39 -22.31
CA ASN A 119 3.91 -12.47 -23.63
C ASN A 119 4.02 -13.91 -24.15
N GLY A 120 2.89 -14.59 -24.25
CA GLY A 120 2.77 -16.00 -24.61
C GLY A 120 2.89 -16.98 -23.43
N GLY A 121 3.09 -16.51 -22.22
CA GLY A 121 2.93 -17.24 -20.96
C GLY A 121 1.71 -16.79 -20.19
N THR A 122 1.56 -17.27 -18.95
CA THR A 122 0.46 -16.90 -18.05
C THR A 122 0.98 -16.44 -16.70
N ILE A 123 0.20 -15.58 -16.04
CA ILE A 123 0.42 -15.08 -14.68
C ILE A 123 -0.82 -15.43 -13.88
N ASN A 124 -0.71 -16.31 -12.89
CA ASN A 124 -1.87 -16.85 -12.15
C ASN A 124 -2.99 -17.38 -13.10
N GLY A 125 -2.60 -18.05 -14.20
CA GLY A 125 -3.52 -18.62 -15.19
C GLY A 125 -4.08 -17.63 -16.23
N ASN A 126 -3.76 -16.34 -16.14
CA ASN A 126 -4.22 -15.30 -17.08
C ASN A 126 -3.06 -14.81 -17.97
N SER A 127 -3.36 -14.31 -19.16
CA SER A 127 -2.35 -13.72 -20.06
C SER A 127 -1.77 -12.42 -19.52
N THR A 128 -2.50 -11.72 -18.66
CA THR A 128 -2.08 -10.45 -18.02
C THR A 128 -2.41 -10.45 -16.54
N TYR A 129 -1.63 -9.66 -15.80
CA TYR A 129 -1.86 -9.33 -14.39
C TYR A 129 -1.78 -7.81 -14.22
N VAL A 130 -2.73 -7.21 -13.50
CA VAL A 130 -2.75 -5.76 -13.26
C VAL A 130 -2.44 -5.49 -11.80
N MET A 131 -1.41 -4.69 -11.57
CA MET A 131 -1.05 -4.19 -10.25
C MET A 131 -1.39 -2.71 -10.15
N PHE A 132 -2.04 -2.32 -9.05
CA PHE A 132 -2.38 -0.93 -8.76
C PHE A 132 -1.44 -0.35 -7.73
N GLY A 133 -1.14 0.94 -7.88
CA GLY A 133 -0.32 1.72 -6.96
C GLY A 133 -0.57 3.21 -7.14
N ILE A 134 0.29 4.02 -6.55
CA ILE A 134 0.23 5.48 -6.71
C ILE A 134 0.84 5.87 -8.03
N ALA A 135 0.11 6.62 -8.86
CA ALA A 135 0.67 7.13 -10.12
C ALA A 135 1.93 7.97 -9.85
N GLY A 136 3.03 7.57 -10.48
CA GLY A 136 4.35 8.19 -10.30
C GLY A 136 5.24 7.48 -9.26
N SER A 137 4.71 6.65 -8.36
CA SER A 137 5.54 5.74 -7.56
C SER A 137 6.02 4.55 -8.39
N TYR A 138 6.94 3.74 -7.84
CA TYR A 138 7.57 2.64 -8.57
C TYR A 138 7.29 1.29 -7.92
N ALA A 139 6.97 0.27 -8.72
CA ALA A 139 7.16 -1.13 -8.34
C ALA A 139 8.62 -1.51 -8.61
N TRP A 140 9.31 -2.09 -7.62
CA TRP A 140 10.66 -2.58 -7.72
C TRP A 140 10.64 -4.09 -7.95
N PHE A 141 11.30 -4.56 -9.01
CA PHE A 141 11.31 -5.97 -9.38
C PHE A 141 12.49 -6.73 -8.78
N TYR A 142 13.64 -6.06 -8.66
CA TYR A 142 14.86 -6.54 -7.99
C TYR A 142 15.81 -5.37 -7.72
N ASP A 143 16.88 -5.58 -6.91
CA ASP A 143 17.88 -4.56 -6.57
C ASP A 143 17.27 -3.24 -6.06
N ALA A 144 16.23 -3.33 -5.24
CA ALA A 144 15.65 -2.14 -4.63
C ALA A 144 16.67 -1.51 -3.66
N PRO A 145 16.85 -0.15 -3.66
CA PRO A 145 17.60 0.52 -2.59
C PRO A 145 17.03 0.17 -1.21
N GLN A 146 17.86 0.21 -0.14
CA GLN A 146 17.49 -0.26 1.20
C GLN A 146 16.17 0.31 1.76
N GLN A 147 15.79 1.53 1.32
CA GLN A 147 14.54 2.18 1.72
C GLN A 147 13.29 1.70 0.95
N TYR A 148 13.44 0.80 -0.03
CA TYR A 148 12.33 0.27 -0.83
C TYR A 148 12.29 -1.24 -0.76
N GLU A 149 11.08 -1.79 -0.68
CA GLU A 149 10.86 -3.23 -0.76
C GLU A 149 10.72 -3.69 -2.20
N ILE A 150 11.18 -4.92 -2.48
CA ILE A 150 10.91 -5.57 -3.76
C ILE A 150 9.43 -5.91 -3.81
N THR A 151 8.76 -5.43 -4.86
CA THR A 151 7.32 -5.66 -5.05
C THR A 151 7.06 -7.14 -5.34
N ASN A 152 6.17 -7.75 -4.56
CA ASN A 152 5.79 -9.15 -4.78
C ASN A 152 4.89 -9.28 -6.02
N ILE A 153 5.49 -9.67 -7.14
CA ILE A 153 4.81 -9.89 -8.41
C ILE A 153 4.69 -11.40 -8.64
N PRO A 154 3.48 -11.92 -8.96
CA PRO A 154 3.34 -13.32 -9.31
C PRO A 154 4.26 -13.69 -10.47
N GLN A 155 5.00 -14.80 -10.34
CA GLN A 155 5.92 -15.25 -11.38
C GLN A 155 5.14 -15.77 -12.59
N PRO A 156 5.48 -15.34 -13.82
CA PRO A 156 4.85 -15.85 -15.01
C PRO A 156 5.35 -17.26 -15.34
N ILE A 157 4.52 -18.03 -16.02
CA ILE A 157 4.81 -19.43 -16.41
C ILE A 157 4.57 -19.60 -17.91
N ARG A 158 5.52 -20.30 -18.58
CA ARG A 158 5.38 -20.72 -19.97
C ARG A 158 6.05 -22.08 -20.16
N SER A 159 5.29 -23.08 -20.65
CA SER A 159 5.78 -24.44 -20.87
C SER A 159 6.96 -24.45 -21.86
N GLY A 160 8.07 -25.10 -21.51
CA GLY A 160 9.29 -25.20 -22.33
C GLY A 160 10.16 -23.94 -22.34
N TYR A 161 9.88 -22.98 -21.44
CA TYR A 161 10.65 -21.74 -21.35
C TYR A 161 10.98 -21.37 -19.91
N SER A 162 12.09 -20.70 -19.70
CA SER A 162 12.46 -20.02 -18.46
C SER A 162 12.17 -18.51 -18.57
N PHE A 163 11.70 -17.93 -17.46
CA PHE A 163 11.45 -16.49 -17.37
C PHE A 163 12.77 -15.73 -17.20
N SER A 164 13.02 -14.72 -18.05
CA SER A 164 14.27 -13.93 -18.06
C SER A 164 14.10 -12.52 -17.47
N GLY A 165 12.88 -12.08 -17.16
CA GLY A 165 12.61 -10.77 -16.59
C GLY A 165 11.50 -10.00 -17.30
N TRP A 166 11.21 -8.82 -16.78
CA TRP A 166 10.21 -7.88 -17.32
C TRP A 166 10.86 -6.81 -18.18
N TYR A 167 10.24 -6.47 -19.32
CA TYR A 167 10.75 -5.54 -20.31
C TYR A 167 9.65 -4.57 -20.77
N ILE A 168 10.03 -3.39 -21.27
CA ILE A 168 9.06 -2.42 -21.84
C ILE A 168 8.61 -2.79 -23.26
N SER A 169 9.27 -3.73 -23.91
CA SER A 169 8.96 -4.22 -25.26
C SER A 169 8.56 -5.68 -25.21
N SER A 170 7.57 -6.08 -26.01
CA SER A 170 7.19 -7.48 -26.20
C SER A 170 8.26 -8.29 -26.96
N SER A 171 9.18 -7.61 -27.66
CA SER A 171 10.28 -8.20 -28.43
C SER A 171 11.60 -7.48 -28.10
N PRO A 172 12.10 -7.60 -26.85
CA PRO A 172 13.35 -6.96 -26.46
C PRO A 172 14.53 -7.62 -27.19
N SER A 173 15.55 -6.82 -27.54
CA SER A 173 16.82 -7.36 -28.09
C SER A 173 17.50 -8.30 -27.09
N ASP A 174 18.41 -9.15 -27.56
CA ASP A 174 19.15 -10.07 -26.69
C ASP A 174 20.09 -9.33 -25.71
N SER A 175 20.54 -8.13 -26.08
CA SER A 175 21.35 -7.26 -25.24
C SER A 175 20.53 -6.38 -24.27
N ALA A 176 19.19 -6.37 -24.38
CA ALA A 176 18.37 -5.59 -23.47
C ALA A 176 18.43 -6.15 -22.05
N LEU A 177 18.59 -5.26 -21.08
CA LEU A 177 18.54 -5.63 -19.67
C LEU A 177 17.08 -5.61 -19.16
N PRO A 178 16.73 -6.51 -18.24
CA PRO A 178 15.42 -6.49 -17.61
C PRO A 178 15.23 -5.23 -16.77
N LEU A 179 13.99 -4.78 -16.66
CA LEU A 179 13.64 -3.63 -15.84
C LEU A 179 13.87 -3.93 -14.36
N LYS A 180 14.58 -3.04 -13.66
CA LYS A 180 14.70 -3.09 -12.20
C LYS A 180 13.42 -2.58 -11.50
N ARG A 181 12.74 -1.62 -12.14
CA ARG A 181 11.52 -0.99 -11.63
C ARG A 181 10.65 -0.47 -12.77
N CYS A 182 9.36 -0.29 -12.49
CA CYS A 182 8.42 0.35 -13.41
C CYS A 182 7.52 1.34 -12.64
N PRO A 183 7.28 2.56 -13.14
CA PRO A 183 6.36 3.47 -12.50
C PRO A 183 4.90 3.03 -12.72
N TYR A 184 4.06 3.24 -11.71
CA TYR A 184 2.62 3.18 -11.86
C TYR A 184 2.14 4.39 -12.67
N SER A 185 1.37 4.16 -13.73
CA SER A 185 0.83 5.21 -14.60
C SER A 185 -0.69 5.27 -14.53
N LYS A 186 -1.27 6.47 -14.64
CA LYS A 186 -2.73 6.67 -14.72
C LYS A 186 -3.37 5.87 -15.86
N ASN A 187 -2.65 5.75 -16.97
CA ASN A 187 -3.10 5.03 -18.18
C ASN A 187 -2.65 3.56 -18.21
N GLY A 188 -1.96 3.09 -17.15
CA GLY A 188 -1.31 1.78 -17.09
C GLY A 188 -0.03 1.73 -17.91
N ASN A 189 1.10 1.45 -17.25
CA ASN A 189 2.31 1.06 -17.96
C ASN A 189 2.27 -0.43 -18.22
N ARG A 190 2.58 -0.86 -19.45
CA ARG A 190 2.65 -2.28 -19.78
C ARG A 190 4.10 -2.75 -19.81
N VAL A 191 4.34 -3.88 -19.17
CA VAL A 191 5.63 -4.60 -19.18
C VAL A 191 5.41 -6.03 -19.65
N TYR A 192 6.37 -6.60 -20.33
CA TYR A 192 6.26 -7.89 -21.01
C TYR A 192 7.27 -8.87 -20.46
N ALA A 193 6.85 -10.13 -20.27
CA ALA A 193 7.75 -11.22 -19.93
C ALA A 193 8.68 -11.54 -21.11
N LYS A 194 9.98 -11.72 -20.88
CA LYS A 194 10.91 -12.32 -21.84
C LYS A 194 11.15 -13.77 -21.46
N TRP A 195 11.17 -14.61 -22.49
CA TRP A 195 11.30 -16.05 -22.36
C TRP A 195 12.56 -16.56 -23.05
N VAL A 196 13.26 -17.48 -22.40
CA VAL A 196 14.37 -18.23 -22.97
C VAL A 196 13.94 -19.67 -23.10
N LYS A 197 14.04 -20.25 -24.31
CA LYS A 197 13.67 -21.66 -24.53
C LYS A 197 14.59 -22.56 -23.72
N ILE A 198 13.99 -23.51 -23.00
CA ILE A 198 14.73 -24.55 -22.29
C ILE A 198 15.14 -25.60 -23.33
N SER A 199 16.45 -25.84 -23.43
CA SER A 199 17.03 -26.89 -24.30
C SER A 199 16.73 -28.29 -23.74
#